data_85c66b709fe951c19448e59b1ad5662f
#
_entry.id   85c66b709fe951c19448e59b1ad5662f
#
_cell.length_a   1.000
_cell.length_b   1.000
_cell.length_c   1.000
_cell.angle_alpha   90.00
_cell.angle_beta   90.00
_cell.angle_gamma   90.00
#
_symmetry.space_group_name_H-M   'P 1'
#
loop_
_entity.id
_entity.type
_entity.pdbx_description
1 polymer ?
#
loop_
_entity_poly.entity_id
_entity_poly.type
_entity_poly.pdbx_seq_one_letter_code
_entity_poly.pdbx_strand_id
1 'polypeptide(L)'
;MVEYTIHGLHEKLVNKDISSVELTKKIIAHRNLVEREIHAFLSTSDETALERAAEVDKRIASGEGISELAGIPGAIKDNMCIKGQPCTAASKMLENFIAPYNATVIEKLESCDYISLGKLNMDEFAMGSSTECSYFGPTHNPW
;
A
#
# COMPACT_ATOMS: atom_id res chain seq x y z
N MET A 1 3.65 -18.66 13.22
CA MET A 1 3.36 -17.47 12.41
C MET A 1 1.85 -17.29 12.45
N VAL A 2 1.33 -16.19 13.02
CA VAL A 2 -0.12 -15.93 12.98
C VAL A 2 -0.42 -15.45 11.56
N GLU A 3 -1.13 -16.25 10.80
CA GLU A 3 -1.51 -15.92 9.43
C GLU A 3 -2.66 -14.92 9.49
N TYR A 4 -2.37 -13.65 9.25
CA TYR A 4 -3.38 -12.60 9.20
C TYR A 4 -3.97 -12.54 7.79
N THR A 5 -5.23 -12.96 7.66
CA THR A 5 -6.02 -12.72 6.45
C THR A 5 -6.70 -11.36 6.53
N ILE A 6 -7.12 -10.80 5.38
CA ILE A 6 -7.90 -9.55 5.34
C ILE A 6 -9.16 -9.66 6.22
N HIS A 7 -9.91 -10.76 6.10
CA HIS A 7 -11.11 -11.02 6.91
C HIS A 7 -10.80 -11.06 8.41
N GLY A 8 -9.74 -11.78 8.81
CA GLY A 8 -9.35 -11.84 10.22
C GLY A 8 -8.85 -10.50 10.79
N LEU A 9 -8.23 -9.65 9.94
CA LEU A 9 -7.87 -8.30 10.34
C LEU A 9 -9.10 -7.39 10.44
N HIS A 10 -10.05 -7.49 9.50
CA HIS A 10 -11.30 -6.76 9.56
C HIS A 10 -12.09 -7.09 10.84
N GLU A 11 -12.24 -8.37 11.18
CA GLU A 11 -12.88 -8.79 12.42
C GLU A 11 -12.21 -8.17 13.66
N LYS A 12 -10.87 -8.14 13.71
CA LYS A 12 -10.12 -7.52 14.82
C LYS A 12 -10.33 -6.01 14.90
N LEU A 13 -10.41 -5.31 13.77
CA LEU A 13 -10.69 -3.88 13.72
C LEU A 13 -12.12 -3.59 14.22
N VAL A 14 -13.13 -4.32 13.75
CA VAL A 14 -14.53 -4.17 14.16
C VAL A 14 -14.72 -4.45 15.64
N ASN A 15 -14.06 -5.51 16.16
CA ASN A 15 -14.08 -5.88 17.57
C ASN A 15 -13.24 -4.95 18.46
N LYS A 16 -12.49 -4.02 17.88
CA LYS A 16 -11.57 -3.11 18.58
C LYS A 16 -10.41 -3.82 19.31
N ASP A 17 -10.05 -5.02 18.83
CA ASP A 17 -8.89 -5.77 19.36
C ASP A 17 -7.56 -5.13 18.94
N ILE A 18 -7.57 -4.43 17.80
CA ILE A 18 -6.46 -3.63 17.27
C ILE A 18 -7.03 -2.40 16.56
N SER A 19 -6.33 -1.28 16.56
CA SER A 19 -6.68 -0.12 15.74
C SER A 19 -6.02 -0.19 14.36
N SER A 20 -6.60 0.49 13.36
CA SER A 20 -6.00 0.63 12.04
C SER A 20 -4.65 1.36 12.10
N VAL A 21 -4.52 2.36 12.98
CA VAL A 21 -3.25 3.07 13.23
C VAL A 21 -2.18 2.13 13.79
N GLU A 22 -2.52 1.27 14.76
CA GLU A 22 -1.57 0.30 15.32
C GLU A 22 -1.14 -0.73 14.27
N LEU A 23 -2.09 -1.25 13.49
CA LEU A 23 -1.82 -2.18 12.40
C LEU A 23 -0.88 -1.55 11.37
N THR A 24 -1.20 -0.34 10.92
CA THR A 24 -0.40 0.39 9.93
C THR A 24 1.00 0.67 10.43
N LYS A 25 1.16 1.13 11.67
CA LYS A 25 2.48 1.35 12.30
C LYS A 25 3.32 0.08 12.36
N LYS A 26 2.72 -1.07 12.74
CA LYS A 26 3.42 -2.36 12.80
C LYS A 26 3.92 -2.80 11.41
N ILE A 27 3.11 -2.62 10.38
CA ILE A 27 3.50 -2.99 9.02
C ILE A 27 4.57 -2.05 8.47
N ILE A 28 4.47 -0.73 8.70
CA ILE A 28 5.51 0.23 8.34
C ILE A 28 6.83 -0.11 9.03
N ALA A 29 6.81 -0.40 10.33
CA ALA A 29 8.00 -0.77 11.08
C ALA A 29 8.65 -2.04 10.52
N HIS A 30 7.86 -3.08 10.25
CA HIS A 30 8.35 -4.32 9.64
C HIS A 30 8.93 -4.08 8.24
N ARG A 31 8.22 -3.36 7.38
CA ARG A 31 8.73 -2.97 6.05
C ARG A 31 10.10 -2.29 6.17
N ASN A 32 10.23 -1.29 7.04
CA ASN A 32 11.48 -0.54 7.20
C ASN A 32 12.67 -1.41 7.66
N LEU A 33 12.41 -2.52 8.35
CA LEU A 33 13.46 -3.48 8.73
C LEU A 33 13.99 -4.27 7.55
N VAL A 34 13.11 -4.66 6.61
CA VAL A 34 13.45 -5.62 5.55
C VAL A 34 13.67 -4.95 4.19
N GLU A 35 13.12 -3.76 3.97
CA GLU A 35 13.10 -3.09 2.67
C GLU A 35 14.49 -2.78 2.11
N ARG A 36 15.49 -2.56 2.98
CA ARG A 36 16.87 -2.33 2.58
C ARG A 36 17.49 -3.52 1.84
N GLU A 37 16.99 -4.73 2.09
CA GLU A 37 17.45 -5.96 1.46
C GLU A 37 16.52 -6.40 0.33
N ILE A 38 15.22 -6.10 0.44
CA ILE A 38 14.20 -6.58 -0.50
C ILE A 38 14.03 -5.64 -1.71
N HIS A 39 14.07 -4.31 -1.52
CA HIS A 39 13.84 -3.32 -2.59
C HIS A 39 12.49 -3.49 -3.30
N ALA A 40 11.41 -3.69 -2.54
CA ALA A 40 10.07 -3.86 -3.09
C ALA A 40 9.35 -2.54 -3.36
N PHE A 41 9.67 -1.46 -2.61
CA PHE A 41 9.00 -0.18 -2.75
C PHE A 41 9.83 0.83 -3.56
N LEU A 42 9.20 1.50 -4.52
CA LEU A 42 9.77 2.64 -5.25
C LEU A 42 9.49 3.97 -4.55
N SER A 43 8.37 4.06 -3.85
CA SER A 43 8.01 5.20 -3.01
C SER A 43 7.10 4.78 -1.88
N THR A 44 7.10 5.55 -0.79
CA THR A 44 6.28 5.30 0.41
C THR A 44 5.37 6.49 0.70
N SER A 45 4.24 6.23 1.35
CA SER A 45 3.21 7.24 1.71
C SER A 45 2.79 7.11 3.18
N ASP A 46 3.77 6.99 4.08
CA ASP A 46 3.53 6.63 5.49
C ASP A 46 2.66 7.64 6.24
N GLU A 47 2.88 8.94 6.03
CA GLU A 47 2.09 10.00 6.70
C GLU A 47 0.62 9.92 6.28
N THR A 48 0.36 9.91 4.98
CA THR A 48 -1.00 9.78 4.43
C THR A 48 -1.67 8.47 4.86
N ALA A 49 -0.91 7.37 4.91
CA ALA A 49 -1.41 6.08 5.36
C ALA A 49 -1.87 6.14 6.84
N LEU A 50 -1.10 6.79 7.71
CA LEU A 50 -1.44 6.95 9.12
C LEU A 50 -2.63 7.89 9.33
N GLU A 51 -2.73 8.97 8.55
CA GLU A 51 -3.89 9.88 8.58
C GLU A 51 -5.18 9.15 8.20
N ARG A 52 -5.17 8.39 7.10
CA ARG A 52 -6.31 7.58 6.67
C ARG A 52 -6.67 6.49 7.69
N ALA A 53 -5.68 5.83 8.27
CA ALA A 53 -5.90 4.85 9.32
C ALA A 53 -6.61 5.48 10.54
N ALA A 54 -6.21 6.69 10.94
CA ALA A 54 -6.86 7.40 12.03
C ALA A 54 -8.32 7.82 11.71
N GLU A 55 -8.62 8.11 10.44
CA GLU A 55 -10.00 8.38 10.00
C GLU A 55 -10.89 7.14 10.12
N VAL A 56 -10.37 5.97 9.71
CA VAL A 56 -11.09 4.70 9.88
C VAL A 56 -11.33 4.38 11.35
N ASP A 57 -10.31 4.57 12.20
CA ASP A 57 -10.45 4.35 13.65
C ASP A 57 -11.54 5.26 14.27
N LYS A 58 -11.68 6.51 13.83
CA LYS A 58 -12.75 7.41 14.26
C LYS A 58 -14.13 6.89 13.86
N ARG A 59 -14.30 6.37 12.65
CA ARG A 59 -15.55 5.78 12.17
C ARG A 59 -15.93 4.53 12.96
N ILE A 60 -14.97 3.63 13.24
CA ILE A 60 -15.18 2.48 14.11
C ILE A 60 -15.60 2.92 15.52
N ALA A 61 -14.95 3.96 16.06
CA ALA A 61 -15.28 4.47 17.40
C ALA A 61 -16.70 5.03 17.47
N SER A 62 -17.18 5.69 16.41
CA SER A 62 -18.55 6.24 16.33
C SER A 62 -19.63 5.15 16.08
N GLY A 63 -19.25 3.91 15.88
CA GLY A 63 -20.17 2.80 15.58
C GLY A 63 -20.63 2.75 14.13
N GLU A 64 -19.96 3.46 13.22
CA GLU A 64 -20.22 3.40 11.80
C GLU A 64 -19.71 2.08 11.22
N GLY A 65 -20.52 1.43 10.35
CA GLY A 65 -20.08 0.25 9.62
C GLY A 65 -18.97 0.58 8.63
N ILE A 66 -17.94 -0.27 8.58
CA ILE A 66 -16.81 -0.13 7.65
C ILE A 66 -16.83 -1.23 6.59
N SER A 67 -16.24 -0.98 5.43
CA SER A 67 -16.05 -2.00 4.40
C SER A 67 -15.00 -3.04 4.82
N GLU A 68 -14.99 -4.21 4.18
CA GLU A 68 -14.04 -5.31 4.49
C GLU A 68 -12.56 -4.92 4.30
N LEU A 69 -12.27 -3.94 3.45
CA LEU A 69 -10.92 -3.44 3.19
C LEU A 69 -10.55 -2.20 4.02
N ALA A 70 -11.53 -1.62 4.72
CA ALA A 70 -11.31 -0.37 5.45
C ALA A 70 -10.26 -0.54 6.55
N GLY A 71 -9.29 0.37 6.56
CA GLY A 71 -8.24 0.39 7.56
C GLY A 71 -7.18 -0.70 7.43
N ILE A 72 -7.22 -1.48 6.33
CA ILE A 72 -6.23 -2.54 6.07
C ILE A 72 -5.12 -2.00 5.17
N PRO A 73 -3.86 -1.98 5.64
CA PRO A 73 -2.75 -1.45 4.89
C PRO A 73 -2.24 -2.45 3.84
N GLY A 74 -1.88 -1.93 2.68
CA GLY A 74 -1.24 -2.67 1.61
C GLY A 74 -0.52 -1.73 0.65
N ALA A 75 -0.05 -2.22 -0.48
CA ALA A 75 0.72 -1.43 -1.43
C ALA A 75 0.20 -1.57 -2.86
N ILE A 76 0.54 -0.62 -3.71
CA ILE A 76 0.01 -0.47 -5.07
C ILE A 76 1.16 -0.61 -6.07
N LYS A 77 1.02 -1.47 -7.07
CA LYS A 77 2.01 -1.61 -8.13
C LYS A 77 2.20 -0.30 -8.90
N ASP A 78 3.43 0.03 -9.31
CA ASP A 78 3.77 1.34 -9.86
C ASP A 78 3.29 1.59 -11.31
N ASN A 79 2.46 0.71 -11.87
CA ASN A 79 1.72 0.95 -13.11
C ASN A 79 0.26 1.42 -12.87
N MET A 80 -0.17 1.52 -11.61
CA MET A 80 -1.50 2.02 -11.27
C MET A 80 -1.40 3.48 -10.80
N CYS A 81 -2.02 4.39 -11.55
CA CYS A 81 -2.02 5.81 -11.23
C CYS A 81 -2.78 6.10 -9.94
N ILE A 82 -2.10 6.79 -9.00
CA ILE A 82 -2.72 7.46 -7.86
C ILE A 82 -2.51 8.96 -8.08
N LYS A 83 -3.58 9.73 -8.15
CA LYS A 83 -3.54 11.16 -8.44
C LYS A 83 -2.59 11.90 -7.50
N GLY A 84 -1.68 12.68 -8.08
CA GLY A 84 -0.68 13.46 -7.34
C GLY A 84 0.54 12.65 -6.88
N GLN A 85 0.61 11.35 -7.14
CA GLN A 85 1.77 10.51 -6.81
C GLN A 85 2.58 10.11 -8.04
N PRO A 86 3.86 9.74 -7.86
CA PRO A 86 4.66 9.15 -8.94
C PRO A 86 4.01 7.88 -9.51
N CYS A 87 4.10 7.71 -10.84
CA CYS A 87 3.67 6.50 -11.52
C CYS A 87 4.64 6.23 -12.67
N THR A 88 5.76 5.57 -12.34
CA THR A 88 6.91 5.49 -13.24
C THR A 88 6.89 4.26 -14.15
N ALA A 89 6.03 3.28 -13.88
CA ALA A 89 6.06 1.97 -14.52
C ALA A 89 7.48 1.35 -14.52
N ALA A 90 8.26 1.65 -13.48
CA ALA A 90 9.67 1.29 -13.31
C ALA A 90 10.58 1.68 -14.50
N SER A 91 10.23 2.75 -15.22
CA SER A 91 10.96 3.26 -16.39
C SER A 91 11.63 4.60 -16.09
N LYS A 92 12.86 4.76 -16.56
CA LYS A 92 13.54 6.06 -16.57
C LYS A 92 12.78 7.14 -17.33
N MET A 93 12.05 6.76 -18.37
CA MET A 93 11.27 7.71 -19.18
C MET A 93 10.19 8.41 -18.37
N LEU A 94 9.66 7.73 -17.35
CA LEU A 94 8.57 8.22 -16.49
C LEU A 94 9.01 8.54 -15.06
N GLU A 95 10.31 8.60 -14.78
CA GLU A 95 10.82 8.81 -13.41
C GLU A 95 10.26 10.07 -12.72
N ASN A 96 9.93 11.11 -13.50
CA ASN A 96 9.37 12.36 -13.01
C ASN A 96 7.86 12.51 -13.30
N PHE A 97 7.20 11.45 -13.77
CA PHE A 97 5.79 11.52 -14.10
C PHE A 97 4.93 11.45 -12.83
N ILE A 98 4.12 12.48 -12.62
CA ILE A 98 3.12 12.55 -11.55
C ILE A 98 1.74 12.30 -12.18
N ALA A 99 1.02 11.31 -11.68
CA ALA A 99 -0.27 10.92 -12.21
C ALA A 99 -1.32 12.03 -12.01
N PRO A 100 -2.00 12.50 -13.10
CA PRO A 100 -3.01 13.55 -12.99
C PRO A 100 -4.41 13.03 -12.60
N TYR A 101 -4.59 11.71 -12.56
CA TYR A 101 -5.87 11.04 -12.25
C TYR A 101 -5.63 9.73 -11.49
N ASN A 102 -6.69 9.19 -10.88
CA ASN A 102 -6.70 7.84 -10.34
C ASN A 102 -7.03 6.80 -11.42
N ALA A 103 -6.37 5.66 -11.40
CA ALA A 103 -6.86 4.47 -12.11
C ALA A 103 -8.18 3.99 -11.48
N THR A 104 -9.08 3.40 -12.26
CA THR A 104 -10.38 2.90 -11.78
C THR A 104 -10.25 1.95 -10.59
N VAL A 105 -9.21 1.11 -10.54
CA VAL A 105 -8.95 0.23 -9.41
C VAL A 105 -8.64 1.02 -8.15
N ILE A 106 -7.93 2.14 -8.28
CA ILE A 106 -7.60 3.02 -7.13
C ILE A 106 -8.86 3.71 -6.62
N GLU A 107 -9.72 4.22 -7.50
CA GLU A 107 -11.02 4.80 -7.09
C GLU A 107 -11.86 3.80 -6.28
N LYS A 108 -11.90 2.53 -6.73
CA LYS A 108 -12.60 1.46 -6.02
C LYS A 108 -11.96 1.15 -4.65
N LEU A 109 -10.64 1.08 -4.57
CA LEU A 109 -9.93 0.86 -3.31
C LEU A 109 -10.11 2.03 -2.34
N GLU A 110 -10.06 3.27 -2.84
CA GLU A 110 -10.31 4.47 -2.04
C GLU A 110 -11.75 4.51 -1.49
N SER A 111 -12.74 4.09 -2.30
CA SER A 111 -14.14 4.00 -1.84
C SER A 111 -14.37 2.94 -0.76
N CYS A 112 -13.42 2.00 -0.60
CA CYS A 112 -13.42 0.98 0.45
C CYS A 112 -12.52 1.36 1.64
N ASP A 113 -12.00 2.58 1.71
CA ASP A 113 -11.09 3.06 2.77
C ASP A 113 -9.82 2.19 2.94
N TYR A 114 -9.32 1.65 1.82
CA TYR A 114 -8.05 0.92 1.78
C TYR A 114 -6.87 1.85 2.10
N ILE A 115 -5.90 1.36 2.85
CA ILE A 115 -4.71 2.14 3.25
C ILE A 115 -3.54 1.80 2.32
N SER A 116 -3.13 2.77 1.47
CA SER A 116 -1.95 2.60 0.61
C SER A 116 -0.67 2.99 1.35
N LEU A 117 0.31 2.07 1.40
CA LEU A 117 1.63 2.28 2.00
C LEU A 117 2.67 2.83 1.01
N GLY A 118 2.33 2.86 -0.29
CA GLY A 118 3.22 3.33 -1.35
C GLY A 118 3.16 2.49 -2.62
N LYS A 119 4.14 2.71 -3.49
CA LYS A 119 4.22 2.13 -4.84
C LYS A 119 5.27 1.02 -4.89
N LEU A 120 4.87 -0.12 -5.45
CA LEU A 120 5.74 -1.30 -5.58
C LEU A 120 6.48 -1.35 -6.91
N ASN A 121 7.70 -1.87 -6.84
CA ASN A 121 8.56 -2.15 -7.98
C ASN A 121 7.92 -3.14 -8.97
N MET A 122 8.40 -3.11 -10.19
CA MET A 122 7.92 -3.92 -11.30
C MET A 122 8.96 -3.96 -12.41
N ASP A 123 8.80 -4.84 -13.39
CA ASP A 123 9.56 -4.74 -14.64
C ASP A 123 9.11 -3.52 -15.45
N GLU A 124 10.05 -2.91 -16.18
CA GLU A 124 9.76 -1.72 -17.00
C GLU A 124 8.56 -1.95 -17.90
N PHE A 125 7.56 -1.04 -17.83
CA PHE A 125 6.28 -1.12 -18.54
C PHE A 125 5.52 -2.44 -18.38
N ALA A 126 5.74 -3.15 -17.28
CA ALA A 126 5.16 -4.47 -17.00
C ALA A 126 5.59 -5.58 -17.99
N MET A 127 6.71 -5.40 -18.66
CA MET A 127 7.25 -6.36 -19.65
C MET A 127 8.27 -7.29 -18.99
N GLY A 128 7.81 -8.16 -18.12
CA GLY A 128 8.62 -9.14 -17.38
C GLY A 128 7.86 -9.76 -16.22
N SER A 129 8.53 -10.59 -15.43
CA SER A 129 7.93 -11.34 -14.31
C SER A 129 8.79 -11.40 -13.03
N SER A 130 9.94 -10.72 -13.02
CA SER A 130 10.95 -10.87 -11.96
C SER A 130 11.51 -9.56 -11.39
N THR A 131 11.09 -8.41 -11.91
CA THR A 131 11.65 -7.07 -11.64
C THR A 131 13.10 -6.85 -12.13
N GLU A 132 13.70 -7.80 -12.84
CA GLU A 132 15.07 -7.68 -13.38
C GLU A 132 15.22 -6.52 -14.36
N CYS A 133 14.14 -6.18 -15.08
CA CYS A 133 14.11 -5.08 -16.05
C CYS A 133 13.70 -3.74 -15.43
N SER A 134 13.60 -3.62 -14.12
CA SER A 134 13.30 -2.35 -13.45
C SER A 134 14.47 -1.38 -13.59
N TYR A 135 14.18 -0.14 -14.01
CA TYR A 135 15.19 0.93 -13.99
C TYR A 135 15.76 1.20 -12.59
N PHE A 136 14.98 0.96 -11.55
CA PHE A 136 15.37 1.19 -10.15
C PHE A 136 16.09 0.00 -9.51
N GLY A 137 16.37 -1.05 -10.28
CA GLY A 137 16.98 -2.29 -9.80
C GLY A 137 15.95 -3.35 -9.40
N PRO A 138 16.39 -4.61 -9.25
CA PRO A 138 15.50 -5.73 -8.96
C PRO A 138 15.02 -5.75 -7.51
N THR A 139 13.87 -6.34 -7.30
CA THR A 139 13.39 -6.77 -5.99
C THR A 139 13.99 -8.13 -5.66
N HIS A 140 14.46 -8.31 -4.43
CA HIS A 140 15.14 -9.53 -3.99
C HIS A 140 14.20 -10.44 -3.18
N ASN A 141 14.32 -11.75 -3.42
CA ASN A 141 13.63 -12.75 -2.61
C ASN A 141 14.32 -12.88 -1.25
N PRO A 142 13.60 -12.76 -0.12
CA PRO A 142 14.21 -12.83 1.22
C PRO A 142 14.58 -14.25 1.68
N TRP A 143 14.29 -15.29 0.89
CA TRP A 143 14.58 -16.71 1.22
C TRP A 143 15.91 -17.19 0.67
#